data_0f647c6d066087043c7e713eacb822ee
#
_entry.id   0f647c6d066087043c7e713eacb822ee
#
_cell.length_a   1.000
_cell.length_b   1.000
_cell.length_c   1.000
_cell.angle_alpha   90.00
_cell.angle_beta   90.00
_cell.angle_gamma   90.00
#
_symmetry.space_group_name_H-M   'P 1'
#
loop_
_entity.id
_entity.type
_entity.pdbx_description
1 polymer ?
#
loop_
_entity_poly.entity_id
_entity_poly.type
_entity_poly.pdbx_seq_one_letter_code
_entity_poly.pdbx_strand_id
1 'polypeptide(L)'
;MKASLLSKLENLTDRHEEVSALLGDSDTIADQNRFRDLSREYSELESVVRCYGEFTKVQADLEEARTMLEDADVDLREMAREEIEAGTERLAELEQELQTLLLPRDARDSNNVFLEIRAGTGGDEAAIFAGDLFRMYSRFAEKMGWKIEVLSERPGEHGGYKEIISRVEGRDVYAQLKFESGAHRVQRVPETESQGRIHTSACTVAVMAEADDLDEIEINKADLRVDTYRASGAGGQHVNKTDSAIRLTHLPTGRVVECQDERSQHNNRARALSLLQAKLMTSAQDKQTAEQAEERRNLVGTGDRSDRIRTYNFPQGRLTDHRINLTLYKLAEVMEGDLDAVVGPLRQEHQADQLAALSE
;
A
#
# COMPACT_ATOMS: atom_id res chain seq x y z
N MET A 1 -21.39 -2.65 -21.67
CA MET A 1 -20.20 -1.83 -21.30
C MET A 1 -20.16 -0.47 -22.01
N LYS A 2 -19.59 0.62 -21.38
CA LYS A 2 -19.39 1.96 -22.00
C LYS A 2 -18.26 1.89 -23.05
N ALA A 3 -18.39 2.64 -24.16
CA ALA A 3 -17.36 2.65 -25.23
C ALA A 3 -15.96 3.08 -24.73
N SER A 4 -15.90 4.00 -23.77
CA SER A 4 -14.65 4.43 -23.14
C SER A 4 -13.91 3.32 -22.39
N LEU A 5 -14.67 2.39 -21.77
CA LEU A 5 -14.09 1.23 -21.07
C LEU A 5 -13.55 0.20 -22.09
N LEU A 6 -14.25 -0.02 -23.20
CA LEU A 6 -13.78 -0.91 -24.26
C LEU A 6 -12.46 -0.42 -24.84
N SER A 7 -12.37 0.88 -25.19
CA SER A 7 -11.13 1.46 -25.71
C SER A 7 -9.98 1.36 -24.68
N LYS A 8 -10.27 1.48 -23.39
CA LYS A 8 -9.26 1.29 -22.34
C LYS A 8 -8.78 -0.17 -22.29
N LEU A 9 -9.69 -1.13 -22.40
CA LEU A 9 -9.36 -2.57 -22.40
C LEU A 9 -8.52 -2.95 -23.64
N GLU A 10 -8.84 -2.41 -24.81
CA GLU A 10 -8.04 -2.59 -26.03
C GLU A 10 -6.61 -2.07 -25.82
N ASN A 11 -6.46 -0.84 -25.30
CA ASN A 11 -5.14 -0.28 -24.99
C ASN A 11 -4.35 -1.11 -23.98
N LEU A 12 -5.02 -1.72 -22.96
CA LEU A 12 -4.37 -2.59 -22.00
C LEU A 12 -3.93 -3.92 -22.64
N THR A 13 -4.68 -4.43 -23.62
CA THR A 13 -4.32 -5.62 -24.38
C THR A 13 -3.07 -5.35 -25.24
N ASP A 14 -3.05 -4.22 -25.95
CA ASP A 14 -1.89 -3.80 -26.74
C ASP A 14 -0.66 -3.62 -25.83
N ARG A 15 -0.85 -3.02 -24.66
CA ARG A 15 0.24 -2.84 -23.69
C ARG A 15 0.76 -4.17 -23.16
N HIS A 16 -0.11 -5.14 -22.89
CA HIS A 16 0.29 -6.48 -22.44
C HIS A 16 1.15 -7.18 -23.50
N GLU A 17 0.79 -7.07 -24.79
CA GLU A 17 1.58 -7.62 -25.90
C GLU A 17 2.96 -6.93 -25.99
N GLU A 18 2.99 -5.60 -25.86
CA GLU A 18 4.24 -4.83 -25.84
C GLU A 18 5.16 -5.26 -24.67
N VAL A 19 4.62 -5.36 -23.47
CA VAL A 19 5.37 -5.78 -22.27
C VAL A 19 5.88 -7.22 -22.43
N SER A 20 5.07 -8.11 -23.00
CA SER A 20 5.46 -9.49 -23.30
C SER A 20 6.65 -9.52 -24.28
N ALA A 21 6.65 -8.68 -25.32
CA ALA A 21 7.74 -8.56 -26.27
C ALA A 21 9.02 -8.00 -25.59
N LEU A 22 8.88 -6.97 -24.74
CA LEU A 22 9.99 -6.37 -24.01
C LEU A 22 10.65 -7.34 -23.01
N LEU A 23 9.87 -8.21 -22.37
CA LEU A 23 10.40 -9.25 -21.46
C LEU A 23 11.24 -10.30 -22.19
N GLY A 24 11.01 -10.48 -23.51
CA GLY A 24 11.82 -11.36 -24.37
C GLY A 24 13.09 -10.71 -24.90
N ASP A 25 13.28 -9.39 -24.69
CA ASP A 25 14.45 -8.67 -25.21
C ASP A 25 15.69 -8.88 -24.32
N SER A 26 16.84 -9.13 -24.97
CA SER A 26 18.12 -9.37 -24.30
C SER A 26 18.59 -8.20 -23.42
N ASP A 27 18.33 -6.96 -23.86
CA ASP A 27 18.72 -5.76 -23.12
C ASP A 27 17.89 -5.58 -21.84
N THR A 28 16.62 -5.95 -21.89
CA THR A 28 15.74 -5.95 -20.72
C THR A 28 16.11 -7.04 -19.72
N ILE A 29 16.49 -8.23 -20.20
CA ILE A 29 16.94 -9.36 -19.34
C ILE A 29 18.25 -9.00 -18.62
N ALA A 30 19.12 -8.20 -19.22
CA ALA A 30 20.36 -7.74 -18.62
C ALA A 30 20.16 -6.70 -17.50
N ASP A 31 19.03 -5.97 -17.51
CA ASP A 31 18.65 -4.99 -16.49
C ASP A 31 17.65 -5.60 -15.50
N GLN A 32 18.14 -6.04 -14.36
CA GLN A 32 17.35 -6.75 -13.35
C GLN A 32 16.20 -5.91 -12.78
N ASN A 33 16.37 -4.59 -12.64
CA ASN A 33 15.33 -3.71 -12.13
C ASN A 33 14.21 -3.55 -13.15
N ARG A 34 14.57 -3.25 -14.40
CA ARG A 34 13.63 -3.11 -15.51
C ARG A 34 12.86 -4.42 -15.76
N PHE A 35 13.56 -5.56 -15.72
CA PHE A 35 12.93 -6.88 -15.88
C PHE A 35 11.91 -7.16 -14.77
N ARG A 36 12.24 -6.83 -13.52
CA ARG A 36 11.33 -6.98 -12.37
C ARG A 36 10.07 -6.13 -12.54
N ASP A 37 10.24 -4.86 -12.91
CA ASP A 37 9.13 -3.93 -13.05
C ASP A 37 8.19 -4.34 -14.20
N LEU A 38 8.75 -4.72 -15.34
CA LEU A 38 7.97 -5.23 -16.48
C LEU A 38 7.29 -6.59 -16.16
N SER A 39 7.94 -7.47 -15.40
CA SER A 39 7.33 -8.74 -14.96
C SER A 39 6.13 -8.51 -14.04
N ARG A 40 6.21 -7.49 -13.18
CA ARG A 40 5.09 -7.08 -12.34
C ARG A 40 3.94 -6.52 -13.17
N GLU A 41 4.24 -5.59 -14.08
CA GLU A 41 3.26 -5.01 -15.02
C GLU A 41 2.57 -6.10 -15.85
N TYR A 42 3.34 -7.06 -16.37
CA TYR A 42 2.80 -8.21 -17.12
C TYR A 42 1.79 -9.01 -16.31
N SER A 43 2.16 -9.39 -15.07
CA SER A 43 1.28 -10.14 -14.17
C SER A 43 0.00 -9.39 -13.79
N GLU A 44 0.07 -8.06 -13.66
CA GLU A 44 -1.10 -7.22 -13.38
C GLU A 44 -2.04 -7.16 -14.59
N LEU A 45 -1.50 -7.02 -15.80
CA LEU A 45 -2.28 -6.95 -17.04
C LEU A 45 -2.87 -8.31 -17.46
N GLU A 46 -2.18 -9.41 -17.19
CA GLU A 46 -2.59 -10.77 -17.60
C GLU A 46 -4.02 -11.11 -17.15
N SER A 47 -4.38 -10.75 -15.91
CA SER A 47 -5.71 -11.03 -15.36
C SER A 47 -6.82 -10.26 -16.12
N VAL A 48 -6.55 -9.01 -16.48
CA VAL A 48 -7.49 -8.15 -17.21
C VAL A 48 -7.65 -8.64 -18.66
N VAL A 49 -6.53 -8.93 -19.34
CA VAL A 49 -6.53 -9.38 -20.72
C VAL A 49 -7.22 -10.73 -20.88
N ARG A 50 -6.97 -11.67 -19.94
CA ARG A 50 -7.66 -12.96 -19.94
C ARG A 50 -9.18 -12.81 -19.79
N CYS A 51 -9.63 -12.02 -18.80
CA CYS A 51 -11.08 -11.79 -18.60
C CYS A 51 -11.70 -11.06 -19.80
N TYR A 52 -10.99 -10.12 -20.42
CA TYR A 52 -11.46 -9.43 -21.62
C TYR A 52 -11.51 -10.37 -22.83
N GLY A 53 -10.55 -11.28 -22.98
CA GLY A 53 -10.58 -12.32 -24.00
C GLY A 53 -11.77 -13.27 -23.86
N GLU A 54 -12.12 -13.67 -22.63
CA GLU A 54 -13.35 -14.44 -22.37
C GLU A 54 -14.61 -13.62 -22.71
N PHE A 55 -14.64 -12.35 -22.30
CA PHE A 55 -15.76 -11.44 -22.59
C PHE A 55 -16.02 -11.31 -24.11
N THR A 56 -14.97 -11.05 -24.89
CA THR A 56 -15.07 -10.91 -26.35
C THR A 56 -15.50 -12.22 -27.03
N LYS A 57 -15.03 -13.37 -26.52
CA LYS A 57 -15.43 -14.68 -26.98
C LYS A 57 -16.92 -14.93 -26.74
N VAL A 58 -17.38 -14.77 -25.50
CA VAL A 58 -18.81 -14.96 -25.15
C VAL A 58 -19.69 -14.00 -25.96
N GLN A 59 -19.25 -12.78 -26.20
CA GLN A 59 -19.96 -11.83 -27.06
C GLN A 59 -20.08 -12.32 -28.50
N ALA A 60 -19.02 -12.89 -29.06
CA ALA A 60 -19.04 -13.45 -30.42
C ALA A 60 -19.94 -14.68 -30.49
N ASP A 61 -19.85 -15.59 -29.51
CA ASP A 61 -20.69 -16.79 -29.41
C ASP A 61 -22.19 -16.42 -29.34
N LEU A 62 -22.53 -15.35 -28.58
CA LEU A 62 -23.89 -14.81 -28.51
C LEU A 62 -24.40 -14.24 -29.83
N GLU A 63 -23.56 -13.55 -30.60
CA GLU A 63 -23.95 -13.07 -31.95
C GLU A 63 -24.17 -14.25 -32.90
N GLU A 64 -23.37 -15.30 -32.83
CA GLU A 64 -23.55 -16.53 -33.61
C GLU A 64 -24.86 -17.24 -33.19
N ALA A 65 -25.12 -17.42 -31.92
CA ALA A 65 -26.35 -18.02 -31.41
C ALA A 65 -27.60 -17.22 -31.81
N ARG A 66 -27.52 -15.88 -31.87
CA ARG A 66 -28.62 -15.04 -32.37
C ARG A 66 -28.92 -15.29 -33.84
N THR A 67 -27.90 -15.53 -34.67
CA THR A 67 -28.15 -15.88 -36.09
C THR A 67 -28.77 -17.25 -36.25
N MET A 68 -28.46 -18.22 -35.33
CA MET A 68 -29.09 -19.55 -35.34
C MET A 68 -30.56 -19.54 -34.95
N LEU A 69 -31.06 -18.49 -34.26
CA LEU A 69 -32.50 -18.34 -34.01
C LEU A 69 -33.33 -18.16 -35.27
N GLU A 70 -32.76 -17.70 -36.37
CA GLU A 70 -33.42 -17.51 -37.65
C GLU A 70 -33.45 -18.81 -38.52
N ASP A 71 -32.79 -19.89 -38.02
CA ASP A 71 -32.76 -21.17 -38.73
C ASP A 71 -34.13 -21.83 -38.81
N ALA A 72 -34.34 -22.63 -39.86
CA ALA A 72 -35.59 -23.37 -40.10
C ALA A 72 -35.72 -24.56 -39.11
N ASP A 73 -34.63 -25.10 -38.62
CA ASP A 73 -34.62 -26.25 -37.69
C ASP A 73 -35.03 -25.84 -36.28
N VAL A 74 -36.02 -26.59 -35.73
CA VAL A 74 -36.55 -26.33 -34.39
C VAL A 74 -35.57 -26.65 -33.30
N ASP A 75 -34.80 -27.73 -33.45
CA ASP A 75 -33.84 -28.17 -32.44
C ASP A 75 -32.68 -27.19 -32.34
N LEU A 76 -32.17 -26.66 -33.48
CA LEU A 76 -31.15 -25.63 -33.51
C LEU A 76 -31.62 -24.33 -32.83
N ARG A 77 -32.88 -23.95 -32.99
CA ARG A 77 -33.43 -22.75 -32.35
C ARG A 77 -33.61 -22.94 -30.83
N GLU A 78 -33.88 -24.14 -30.37
CA GLU A 78 -33.99 -24.44 -28.95
C GLU A 78 -32.61 -24.42 -28.26
N MET A 79 -31.60 -25.03 -28.88
CA MET A 79 -30.20 -24.94 -28.44
C MET A 79 -29.70 -23.50 -28.42
N ALA A 80 -29.96 -22.70 -29.47
CA ALA A 80 -29.61 -21.30 -29.53
C ALA A 80 -30.23 -20.45 -28.41
N ARG A 81 -31.46 -20.75 -27.99
CA ARG A 81 -32.11 -20.08 -26.85
C ARG A 81 -31.39 -20.35 -25.52
N GLU A 82 -31.08 -21.62 -25.27
CA GLU A 82 -30.36 -22.02 -24.07
C GLU A 82 -28.96 -21.37 -24.02
N GLU A 83 -28.27 -21.33 -25.15
CA GLU A 83 -26.95 -20.71 -25.27
C GLU A 83 -27.01 -19.18 -25.09
N ILE A 84 -28.04 -18.51 -25.61
CA ILE A 84 -28.26 -17.08 -25.40
C ILE A 84 -28.56 -16.77 -23.93
N GLU A 85 -29.36 -17.57 -23.25
CA GLU A 85 -29.67 -17.37 -21.83
C GLU A 85 -28.39 -17.50 -20.98
N ALA A 86 -27.68 -18.61 -21.11
CA ALA A 86 -26.43 -18.87 -20.39
C ALA A 86 -25.33 -17.85 -20.73
N GLY A 87 -25.16 -17.51 -22.01
CA GLY A 87 -24.17 -16.54 -22.46
C GLY A 87 -24.46 -15.11 -21.99
N THR A 88 -25.76 -14.74 -21.90
CA THR A 88 -26.14 -13.41 -21.39
C THR A 88 -25.82 -13.27 -19.90
N GLU A 89 -26.08 -14.31 -19.10
CA GLU A 89 -25.73 -14.34 -17.68
C GLU A 89 -24.20 -14.27 -17.50
N ARG A 90 -23.45 -15.08 -18.27
CA ARG A 90 -21.98 -15.09 -18.22
C ARG A 90 -21.39 -13.74 -18.65
N LEU A 91 -21.95 -13.09 -19.65
CA LEU A 91 -21.50 -11.77 -20.11
C LEU A 91 -21.69 -10.70 -19.02
N ALA A 92 -22.78 -10.75 -18.27
CA ALA A 92 -23.02 -9.83 -17.14
C ALA A 92 -22.02 -10.06 -16.01
N GLU A 93 -21.70 -11.31 -15.69
CA GLU A 93 -20.67 -11.64 -14.70
C GLU A 93 -19.29 -11.11 -15.12
N LEU A 94 -18.88 -11.38 -16.36
CA LEU A 94 -17.60 -10.92 -16.92
C LEU A 94 -17.51 -9.39 -16.98
N GLU A 95 -18.61 -8.70 -17.28
CA GLU A 95 -18.67 -7.24 -17.23
C GLU A 95 -18.41 -6.70 -15.84
N GLN A 96 -18.98 -7.31 -14.80
CA GLN A 96 -18.75 -6.94 -13.41
C GLN A 96 -17.31 -7.25 -12.97
N GLU A 97 -16.78 -8.42 -13.37
CA GLU A 97 -15.40 -8.79 -13.09
C GLU A 97 -14.40 -7.83 -13.73
N LEU A 98 -14.60 -7.46 -15.02
CA LEU A 98 -13.78 -6.48 -15.72
C LEU A 98 -13.83 -5.10 -15.06
N GLN A 99 -15.01 -4.64 -14.64
CA GLN A 99 -15.13 -3.39 -13.91
C GLN A 99 -14.31 -3.41 -12.61
N THR A 100 -14.33 -4.53 -11.90
CA THR A 100 -13.55 -4.72 -10.67
C THR A 100 -12.04 -4.75 -10.95
N LEU A 101 -11.61 -5.43 -12.01
CA LEU A 101 -10.20 -5.51 -12.42
C LEU A 101 -9.64 -4.17 -12.92
N LEU A 102 -10.48 -3.30 -13.48
CA LEU A 102 -10.12 -1.96 -13.96
C LEU A 102 -10.05 -0.91 -12.86
N LEU A 103 -10.44 -1.25 -11.62
CA LEU A 103 -10.29 -0.33 -10.49
C LEU A 103 -8.80 0.00 -10.28
N PRO A 104 -8.49 1.26 -9.99
CA PRO A 104 -7.12 1.64 -9.68
C PRO A 104 -6.65 0.88 -8.44
N ARG A 105 -5.67 0.00 -8.61
CA ARG A 105 -4.99 -0.66 -7.49
C ARG A 105 -4.05 0.35 -6.83
N ASP A 106 -4.05 0.39 -5.52
CA ASP A 106 -3.01 1.14 -4.81
C ASP A 106 -1.66 0.42 -5.04
N ALA A 107 -0.67 1.14 -5.56
CA ALA A 107 0.66 0.58 -5.80
C ALA A 107 1.26 -0.04 -4.53
N ARG A 108 0.82 0.40 -3.36
CA ARG A 108 1.24 -0.10 -2.04
C ARG A 108 0.58 -1.42 -1.64
N ASP A 109 -0.47 -1.87 -2.35
CA ASP A 109 -1.26 -3.06 -1.95
C ASP A 109 -0.41 -4.34 -1.86
N SER A 110 0.66 -4.44 -2.65
CA SER A 110 1.61 -5.57 -2.62
C SER A 110 2.73 -5.43 -1.59
N ASN A 111 2.83 -4.27 -0.90
CA ASN A 111 3.94 -4.02 0.02
C ASN A 111 3.72 -4.73 1.36
N ASN A 112 4.84 -5.03 2.02
CA ASN A 112 4.84 -5.38 3.44
C ASN A 112 4.35 -4.19 4.26
N VAL A 113 4.02 -4.43 5.53
CA VAL A 113 3.52 -3.36 6.40
C VAL A 113 4.25 -3.29 7.73
N PHE A 114 4.32 -2.09 8.27
CA PHE A 114 4.57 -1.85 9.68
C PHE A 114 3.21 -1.74 10.38
N LEU A 115 2.95 -2.72 11.27
CA LEU A 115 1.77 -2.73 12.13
C LEU A 115 2.17 -2.18 13.49
N GLU A 116 1.60 -1.04 13.84
CA GLU A 116 1.79 -0.39 15.12
C GLU A 116 0.49 -0.41 15.91
N ILE A 117 0.54 -0.88 17.15
CA ILE A 117 -0.59 -0.88 18.08
C ILE A 117 -0.16 -0.15 19.35
N ARG A 118 -0.94 0.86 19.73
CA ARG A 118 -0.70 1.65 20.94
C ARG A 118 -1.91 1.63 21.84
N ALA A 119 -1.66 1.49 23.14
CA ALA A 119 -2.66 1.75 24.16
C ALA A 119 -3.07 3.23 24.13
N GLY A 120 -4.36 3.48 23.99
CA GLY A 120 -4.96 4.81 24.03
C GLY A 120 -5.60 5.09 25.39
N THR A 121 -6.83 5.57 25.38
CA THR A 121 -7.58 5.89 26.60
C THR A 121 -8.02 4.62 27.32
N GLY A 122 -7.61 4.41 28.58
CA GLY A 122 -8.06 3.27 29.40
C GLY A 122 -6.99 2.68 30.33
N GLY A 123 -5.77 3.25 30.34
CA GLY A 123 -4.69 2.79 31.23
C GLY A 123 -4.28 1.34 30.94
N ASP A 124 -4.17 0.52 32.00
CA ASP A 124 -3.69 -0.86 31.91
C ASP A 124 -4.61 -1.74 31.04
N GLU A 125 -5.92 -1.51 31.10
CA GLU A 125 -6.87 -2.24 30.24
C GLU A 125 -6.63 -1.98 28.75
N ALA A 126 -6.28 -0.77 28.38
CA ALA A 126 -5.91 -0.47 26.98
C ALA A 126 -4.62 -1.20 26.59
N ALA A 127 -3.65 -1.34 27.51
CA ALA A 127 -2.43 -2.09 27.24
C ALA A 127 -2.70 -3.60 27.07
N ILE A 128 -3.56 -4.18 27.91
CA ILE A 128 -3.98 -5.58 27.79
C ILE A 128 -4.71 -5.80 26.44
N PHE A 129 -5.63 -4.88 26.10
CA PHE A 129 -6.35 -4.97 24.83
C PHE A 129 -5.44 -4.81 23.61
N ALA A 130 -4.39 -3.98 23.68
CA ALA A 130 -3.38 -3.91 22.63
C ALA A 130 -2.66 -5.27 22.44
N GLY A 131 -2.42 -5.99 23.52
CA GLY A 131 -1.90 -7.36 23.46
C GLY A 131 -2.87 -8.34 22.80
N ASP A 132 -4.17 -8.23 23.10
CA ASP A 132 -5.20 -9.05 22.48
C ASP A 132 -5.33 -8.77 20.97
N LEU A 133 -5.28 -7.49 20.57
CA LEU A 133 -5.28 -7.11 19.15
C LEU A 133 -4.03 -7.64 18.44
N PHE A 134 -2.86 -7.52 19.04
CA PHE A 134 -1.64 -8.06 18.46
C PHE A 134 -1.71 -9.58 18.29
N ARG A 135 -2.25 -10.30 19.26
CA ARG A 135 -2.49 -11.75 19.15
C ARG A 135 -3.47 -12.07 18.01
N MET A 136 -4.55 -11.31 17.88
CA MET A 136 -5.53 -11.46 16.81
C MET A 136 -4.88 -11.30 15.43
N TYR A 137 -4.09 -10.25 15.23
CA TYR A 137 -3.37 -10.04 13.97
C TYR A 137 -2.28 -11.09 13.72
N SER A 138 -1.61 -11.55 14.77
CA SER A 138 -0.61 -12.63 14.63
C SER A 138 -1.24 -13.93 14.15
N ARG A 139 -2.40 -14.31 14.68
CA ARG A 139 -3.14 -15.49 14.23
C ARG A 139 -3.70 -15.33 12.82
N PHE A 140 -4.15 -14.15 12.47
CA PHE A 140 -4.56 -13.85 11.11
C PHE A 140 -3.40 -14.00 10.13
N ALA A 141 -2.24 -13.45 10.48
CA ALA A 141 -1.02 -13.58 9.68
C ALA A 141 -0.59 -15.04 9.51
N GLU A 142 -0.67 -15.86 10.56
CA GLU A 142 -0.41 -17.31 10.48
C GLU A 142 -1.35 -18.00 9.48
N LYS A 143 -2.65 -17.68 9.50
CA LYS A 143 -3.64 -18.21 8.55
C LYS A 143 -3.31 -17.83 7.11
N MET A 144 -2.86 -16.59 6.90
CA MET A 144 -2.49 -16.08 5.57
C MET A 144 -1.10 -16.54 5.11
N GLY A 145 -0.33 -17.21 5.96
CA GLY A 145 1.05 -17.61 5.68
C GLY A 145 2.05 -16.45 5.69
N TRP A 146 1.73 -15.36 6.40
CA TRP A 146 2.60 -14.20 6.55
C TRP A 146 3.55 -14.37 7.72
N LYS A 147 4.71 -13.70 7.64
CA LYS A 147 5.70 -13.66 8.71
C LYS A 147 5.56 -12.36 9.49
N ILE A 148 5.53 -12.46 10.82
CA ILE A 148 5.56 -11.31 11.71
C ILE A 148 6.90 -11.25 12.43
N GLU A 149 7.50 -10.06 12.44
CA GLU A 149 8.72 -9.74 13.16
C GLU A 149 8.46 -8.55 14.09
N VAL A 150 8.65 -8.73 15.40
CA VAL A 150 8.52 -7.64 16.36
C VAL A 150 9.78 -6.79 16.32
N LEU A 151 9.63 -5.51 15.98
CA LEU A 151 10.73 -4.55 15.89
C LEU A 151 10.95 -3.81 17.22
N SER A 152 9.85 -3.45 17.88
CA SER A 152 9.89 -2.71 19.13
C SER A 152 8.68 -3.04 19.98
N GLU A 153 8.88 -3.19 21.30
CA GLU A 153 7.80 -3.41 22.22
C GLU A 153 8.01 -2.62 23.52
N ARG A 154 6.92 -2.13 24.06
CA ARG A 154 6.87 -1.52 25.41
C ARG A 154 5.78 -2.22 26.20
N PRO A 155 6.15 -3.13 27.12
CA PRO A 155 5.17 -3.90 27.88
C PRO A 155 4.35 -3.01 28.82
N GLY A 156 3.10 -3.41 29.05
CA GLY A 156 2.25 -2.84 30.07
C GLY A 156 2.63 -3.32 31.47
N GLU A 157 2.22 -2.59 32.50
CA GLU A 157 2.54 -2.95 33.91
C GLU A 157 1.77 -4.20 34.40
N HIS A 158 0.57 -4.41 33.84
CA HIS A 158 -0.29 -5.55 34.16
C HIS A 158 -0.47 -6.51 32.97
N GLY A 159 0.51 -6.56 32.05
CA GLY A 159 0.48 -7.35 30.83
C GLY A 159 0.09 -6.53 29.59
N GLY A 160 0.10 -7.18 28.42
CA GLY A 160 -0.10 -6.50 27.16
C GLY A 160 1.00 -5.51 26.80
N TYR A 161 0.69 -4.52 25.95
CA TYR A 161 1.66 -3.58 25.44
C TYR A 161 1.16 -2.14 25.54
N LYS A 162 1.99 -1.23 26.06
CA LYS A 162 1.77 0.22 25.92
C LYS A 162 1.97 0.64 24.45
N GLU A 163 2.89 -0.03 23.78
CA GLU A 163 3.18 0.12 22.35
C GLU A 163 3.82 -1.17 21.82
N ILE A 164 3.41 -1.62 20.66
CA ILE A 164 4.09 -2.68 19.93
C ILE A 164 4.14 -2.31 18.46
N ILE A 165 5.33 -2.47 17.86
CA ILE A 165 5.60 -2.22 16.44
C ILE A 165 6.14 -3.50 15.86
N SER A 166 5.50 -4.00 14.83
CA SER A 166 5.90 -5.22 14.12
C SER A 166 5.90 -5.00 12.61
N ARG A 167 6.78 -5.70 11.93
CA ARG A 167 6.81 -5.83 10.48
C ARG A 167 6.06 -7.09 10.10
N VAL A 168 5.13 -6.96 9.16
CA VAL A 168 4.37 -8.07 8.60
C VAL A 168 4.79 -8.23 7.14
N GLU A 169 5.33 -9.38 6.80
CA GLU A 169 5.89 -9.70 5.49
C GLU A 169 5.08 -10.83 4.83
N GLY A 170 4.64 -10.61 3.59
CA GLY A 170 3.88 -11.60 2.85
C GLY A 170 3.23 -11.00 1.60
N ARG A 171 2.40 -11.81 0.97
CA ARG A 171 1.69 -11.39 -0.24
C ARG A 171 0.46 -10.57 0.10
N ASP A 172 0.30 -9.40 -0.56
CA ASP A 172 -0.87 -8.52 -0.47
C ASP A 172 -1.24 -8.10 0.97
N VAL A 173 -0.23 -7.93 1.83
CA VAL A 173 -0.43 -7.63 3.27
C VAL A 173 -1.12 -6.29 3.44
N TYR A 174 -0.63 -5.24 2.74
CA TYR A 174 -1.21 -3.90 2.85
C TYR A 174 -2.65 -3.88 2.32
N ALA A 175 -2.94 -4.57 1.21
CA ALA A 175 -4.30 -4.67 0.66
C ALA A 175 -5.33 -5.21 1.66
N GLN A 176 -4.92 -6.11 2.56
CA GLN A 176 -5.77 -6.71 3.57
C GLN A 176 -5.87 -5.86 4.84
N LEU A 177 -4.73 -5.32 5.31
CA LEU A 177 -4.65 -4.65 6.60
C LEU A 177 -4.89 -3.14 6.56
N LYS A 178 -4.84 -2.47 5.40
CA LYS A 178 -5.00 -1.01 5.28
C LYS A 178 -6.28 -0.46 5.94
N PHE A 179 -7.33 -1.28 6.01
CA PHE A 179 -8.60 -0.93 6.64
C PHE A 179 -8.58 -1.07 8.18
N GLU A 180 -7.51 -1.58 8.76
CA GLU A 180 -7.39 -1.76 10.22
C GLU A 180 -6.88 -0.50 10.93
N SER A 181 -6.41 0.51 10.20
CA SER A 181 -5.93 1.77 10.78
C SER A 181 -7.06 2.57 11.39
N GLY A 182 -6.87 2.98 12.66
CA GLY A 182 -7.81 3.80 13.40
C GLY A 182 -7.92 3.45 14.88
N ALA A 183 -8.95 3.97 15.55
CA ALA A 183 -9.21 3.71 16.95
C ALA A 183 -10.14 2.50 17.15
N HIS A 184 -9.68 1.51 17.88
CA HIS A 184 -10.39 0.28 18.24
C HIS A 184 -10.87 0.39 19.69
N ARG A 185 -12.18 0.33 19.89
CA ARG A 185 -12.80 0.46 21.21
C ARG A 185 -13.19 -0.90 21.78
N VAL A 186 -12.81 -1.18 23.01
CA VAL A 186 -13.21 -2.37 23.76
C VAL A 186 -14.21 -2.04 24.86
N GLN A 187 -15.18 -2.90 25.06
CA GLN A 187 -16.13 -2.88 26.16
C GLN A 187 -16.13 -4.25 26.82
N ARG A 188 -15.52 -4.36 28.00
CA ARG A 188 -15.49 -5.57 28.83
C ARG A 188 -15.23 -5.22 30.29
N VAL A 189 -15.38 -6.20 31.17
CA VAL A 189 -14.89 -6.12 32.54
C VAL A 189 -13.38 -6.39 32.48
N PRO A 190 -12.51 -5.40 32.84
CA PRO A 190 -11.07 -5.62 32.83
C PRO A 190 -10.66 -6.71 33.83
N GLU A 191 -9.56 -7.40 33.57
CA GLU A 191 -8.96 -8.33 34.56
C GLU A 191 -8.49 -7.63 35.81
N THR A 192 -8.21 -6.33 35.75
CA THR A 192 -7.81 -5.47 36.87
C THR A 192 -9.00 -4.93 37.69
N GLU A 193 -10.25 -5.18 37.28
CA GLU A 193 -11.45 -4.66 37.91
C GLU A 193 -12.05 -5.67 38.87
N SER A 194 -12.05 -5.35 40.19
CA SER A 194 -12.54 -6.23 41.24
C SER A 194 -14.07 -6.19 41.47
N GLN A 195 -14.74 -5.13 40.96
CA GLN A 195 -16.18 -4.91 41.18
C GLN A 195 -17.08 -5.35 40.04
N GLY A 196 -16.48 -5.94 38.99
CA GLY A 196 -17.22 -6.44 37.83
C GLY A 196 -17.84 -5.36 36.91
N ARG A 197 -17.35 -4.12 36.97
CA ARG A 197 -17.85 -3.03 36.17
C ARG A 197 -17.30 -3.13 34.75
N ILE A 198 -18.18 -2.91 33.75
CA ILE A 198 -17.77 -2.82 32.35
C ILE A 198 -17.04 -1.50 32.12
N HIS A 199 -15.81 -1.58 31.67
CA HIS A 199 -15.01 -0.42 31.26
C HIS A 199 -15.02 -0.29 29.75
N THR A 200 -14.81 0.94 29.30
CA THR A 200 -14.63 1.26 27.88
C THR A 200 -13.23 1.81 27.69
N SER A 201 -12.40 1.05 27.00
CA SER A 201 -11.02 1.42 26.68
C SER A 201 -10.82 1.49 25.16
N ALA A 202 -9.76 2.09 24.72
CA ALA A 202 -9.44 2.21 23.30
C ALA A 202 -7.95 2.01 23.05
N CYS A 203 -7.65 1.38 21.91
CA CYS A 203 -6.31 1.28 21.34
C CYS A 203 -6.31 1.92 19.95
N THR A 204 -5.16 2.37 19.52
CA THR A 204 -4.96 2.84 18.14
C THR A 204 -4.13 1.84 17.38
N VAL A 205 -4.54 1.55 16.16
CA VAL A 205 -3.83 0.72 15.20
C VAL A 205 -3.42 1.60 14.03
N ALA A 206 -2.16 1.53 13.64
CA ALA A 206 -1.67 2.15 12.41
C ALA A 206 -1.02 1.08 11.54
N VAL A 207 -1.46 0.99 10.31
CA VAL A 207 -0.92 0.11 9.27
C VAL A 207 -0.28 1.01 8.23
N MET A 208 1.02 0.95 8.13
CA MET A 208 1.82 1.75 7.20
C MET A 208 2.50 0.83 6.19
N ALA A 209 2.36 1.11 4.90
CA ALA A 209 3.08 0.37 3.89
C ALA A 209 4.60 0.56 4.08
N GLU A 210 5.36 -0.52 3.93
CA GLU A 210 6.82 -0.44 3.89
C GLU A 210 7.20 0.34 2.64
N ALA A 211 7.88 1.48 2.82
CA ALA A 211 8.38 2.27 1.71
C ALA A 211 9.59 1.57 1.10
N ASP A 212 9.73 1.66 -0.21
CA ASP A 212 10.93 1.21 -0.88
C ASP A 212 12.14 2.02 -0.36
N ASP A 213 13.29 1.36 -0.28
CA ASP A 213 14.53 2.03 0.08
C ASP A 213 14.79 3.19 -0.89
N LEU A 214 15.20 4.33 -0.34
CA LEU A 214 15.57 5.46 -1.18
C LEU A 214 16.81 5.05 -2.00
N ASP A 215 16.65 5.02 -3.32
CA ASP A 215 17.77 4.82 -4.23
C ASP A 215 18.83 5.88 -4.00
N GLU A 216 20.10 5.52 -4.24
CA GLU A 216 21.18 6.49 -4.19
C GLU A 216 20.90 7.66 -5.14
N ILE A 217 20.90 8.87 -4.59
CA ILE A 217 20.64 10.07 -5.40
C ILE A 217 21.83 10.28 -6.34
N GLU A 218 21.64 9.97 -7.60
CA GLU A 218 22.59 10.35 -8.64
C GLU A 218 22.46 11.85 -8.96
N ILE A 219 23.57 12.58 -8.73
CA ILE A 219 23.60 14.00 -9.03
C ILE A 219 23.97 14.21 -10.51
N ASN A 220 23.02 14.73 -11.28
CA ASN A 220 23.32 15.11 -12.66
C ASN A 220 24.27 16.32 -12.69
N LYS A 221 25.38 16.20 -13.42
CA LYS A 221 26.37 17.28 -13.56
C LYS A 221 25.81 18.56 -14.20
N ALA A 222 24.75 18.44 -15.01
CA ALA A 222 24.09 19.60 -15.61
C ALA A 222 23.33 20.46 -14.59
N ASP A 223 22.93 19.87 -13.45
CA ASP A 223 22.19 20.53 -12.39
C ASP A 223 23.12 21.18 -11.35
N LEU A 224 24.43 21.12 -11.59
CA LEU A 224 25.44 21.67 -10.69
C LEU A 224 26.05 22.96 -11.26
N ARG A 225 25.93 24.02 -10.50
CA ARG A 225 26.76 25.22 -10.68
C ARG A 225 28.01 25.09 -9.79
N VAL A 226 29.19 25.20 -10.41
CA VAL A 226 30.50 25.08 -9.75
C VAL A 226 31.18 26.44 -9.78
N ASP A 227 31.34 27.05 -8.62
CA ASP A 227 32.10 28.29 -8.46
C ASP A 227 33.41 28.01 -7.73
N THR A 228 34.49 28.54 -8.24
CA THR A 228 35.84 28.44 -7.63
C THR A 228 36.21 29.78 -7.03
N TYR A 229 36.86 29.75 -5.86
CA TYR A 229 37.26 30.95 -5.16
C TYR A 229 38.52 30.70 -4.32
N ARG A 230 39.12 31.76 -3.81
CA ARG A 230 40.29 31.66 -2.95
C ARG A 230 39.88 31.25 -1.55
N ALA A 231 40.59 30.24 -1.03
CA ALA A 231 40.39 29.82 0.35
C ALA A 231 40.76 30.94 1.33
N SER A 232 39.95 31.11 2.38
CA SER A 232 40.24 32.05 3.46
C SER A 232 40.68 31.28 4.69
N GLY A 233 41.83 31.65 5.27
CA GLY A 233 42.36 31.05 6.50
C GLY A 233 43.84 31.28 6.70
N ALA A 234 44.35 30.80 7.85
CA ALA A 234 45.77 30.82 8.15
C ALA A 234 46.53 29.89 7.20
N GLY A 235 47.26 30.45 6.21
CA GLY A 235 48.02 29.69 5.23
C GLY A 235 49.08 30.53 4.54
N GLY A 236 50.06 29.88 3.91
CA GLY A 236 51.12 30.52 3.17
C GLY A 236 50.68 31.04 1.79
N GLN A 237 51.65 31.43 0.95
CA GLN A 237 51.43 32.05 -0.36
C GLN A 237 50.48 31.23 -1.29
N HIS A 238 50.44 29.90 -1.15
CA HIS A 238 49.62 29.03 -1.97
C HIS A 238 48.10 29.22 -1.68
N VAL A 239 47.69 29.33 -0.39
CA VAL A 239 46.30 29.49 0.02
C VAL A 239 45.72 30.83 -0.46
N ASN A 240 46.56 31.88 -0.45
CA ASN A 240 46.13 33.24 -0.77
C ASN A 240 46.16 33.60 -2.27
N LYS A 241 46.81 32.78 -3.11
CA LYS A 241 46.98 33.06 -4.55
C LYS A 241 46.26 32.08 -5.47
N THR A 242 45.85 30.89 -4.97
CA THR A 242 45.26 29.83 -5.80
C THR A 242 43.78 29.70 -5.50
N ASP A 243 42.93 29.60 -6.53
CA ASP A 243 41.49 29.37 -6.41
C ASP A 243 41.23 27.88 -6.14
N SER A 244 41.62 27.42 -4.95
CA SER A 244 41.48 26.01 -4.54
C SER A 244 40.16 25.68 -3.87
N ALA A 245 39.46 26.66 -3.33
CA ALA A 245 38.14 26.46 -2.71
C ALA A 245 37.02 26.30 -3.76
N ILE A 246 36.11 25.45 -3.46
CA ILE A 246 34.96 25.11 -4.33
C ILE A 246 33.63 25.37 -3.61
N ARG A 247 32.73 26.00 -4.34
CA ARG A 247 31.31 26.12 -3.96
C ARG A 247 30.48 25.38 -5.00
N LEU A 248 29.72 24.41 -4.58
CA LEU A 248 28.74 23.66 -5.42
C LEU A 248 27.34 24.14 -5.06
N THR A 249 26.58 24.57 -6.05
CA THR A 249 25.17 24.90 -5.92
C THR A 249 24.36 23.91 -6.74
N HIS A 250 23.46 23.16 -6.11
CA HIS A 250 22.50 22.31 -6.79
C HIS A 250 21.32 23.16 -7.23
N LEU A 251 21.19 23.41 -8.51
CA LEU A 251 20.21 24.34 -9.09
C LEU A 251 18.75 24.01 -8.76
N PRO A 252 18.30 22.73 -8.85
CA PRO A 252 16.90 22.38 -8.57
C PRO A 252 16.49 22.61 -7.11
N THR A 253 17.39 22.38 -6.14
CA THR A 253 17.09 22.50 -4.70
C THR A 253 17.61 23.80 -4.07
N GLY A 254 18.45 24.55 -4.78
CA GLY A 254 19.11 25.73 -4.27
C GLY A 254 20.14 25.48 -3.16
N ARG A 255 20.48 24.19 -2.89
CA ARG A 255 21.43 23.83 -1.83
C ARG A 255 22.86 24.16 -2.23
N VAL A 256 23.59 24.71 -1.27
CA VAL A 256 24.98 25.13 -1.46
C VAL A 256 25.88 24.33 -0.51
N VAL A 257 27.01 23.89 -1.03
CA VAL A 257 28.10 23.24 -0.27
C VAL A 257 29.41 23.89 -0.65
N GLU A 258 30.21 24.21 0.36
CA GLU A 258 31.56 24.77 0.20
C GLU A 258 32.60 23.82 0.78
N CYS A 259 33.73 23.69 0.09
CA CYS A 259 34.87 22.92 0.57
C CYS A 259 36.17 23.65 0.26
N GLN A 260 36.99 23.87 1.29
CA GLN A 260 38.28 24.57 1.20
C GLN A 260 39.39 23.87 2.02
N ASP A 261 39.15 22.62 2.45
CA ASP A 261 40.00 21.92 3.41
C ASP A 261 41.33 21.47 2.79
N GLU A 262 41.33 21.19 1.49
CA GLU A 262 42.45 20.64 0.77
C GLU A 262 43.16 21.70 -0.10
N ARG A 263 44.46 21.48 -0.35
CA ARG A 263 45.23 22.34 -1.27
C ARG A 263 44.88 22.10 -2.74
N SER A 264 44.37 20.95 -3.06
CA SER A 264 43.94 20.53 -4.40
C SER A 264 42.51 20.88 -4.67
N GLN A 265 42.28 21.71 -5.69
CA GLN A 265 40.91 22.01 -6.18
C GLN A 265 40.10 20.75 -6.54
N HIS A 266 40.81 19.75 -7.12
CA HIS A 266 40.19 18.50 -7.54
C HIS A 266 39.68 17.69 -6.33
N ASN A 267 40.46 17.61 -5.26
CA ASN A 267 40.07 16.94 -4.02
C ASN A 267 38.92 17.69 -3.33
N ASN A 268 38.96 19.00 -3.28
CA ASN A 268 37.88 19.82 -2.74
C ASN A 268 36.57 19.62 -3.52
N ARG A 269 36.64 19.49 -4.85
CA ARG A 269 35.48 19.22 -5.69
C ARG A 269 34.90 17.84 -5.41
N ALA A 270 35.68 16.80 -5.32
CA ALA A 270 35.24 15.46 -4.99
C ALA A 270 34.54 15.40 -3.61
N ARG A 271 35.18 16.05 -2.62
CA ARG A 271 34.64 16.14 -1.26
C ARG A 271 33.38 16.97 -1.18
N ALA A 272 33.30 18.08 -1.90
CA ALA A 272 32.08 18.89 -1.98
C ALA A 272 30.92 18.14 -2.64
N LEU A 273 31.18 17.32 -3.67
CA LEU A 273 30.19 16.46 -4.28
C LEU A 273 29.64 15.41 -3.29
N SER A 274 30.53 14.72 -2.58
CA SER A 274 30.13 13.75 -1.56
C SER A 274 29.32 14.41 -0.43
N LEU A 275 29.69 15.60 0.02
CA LEU A 275 28.94 16.37 1.02
C LEU A 275 27.58 16.83 0.51
N LEU A 276 27.49 17.21 -0.77
CA LEU A 276 26.23 17.59 -1.40
C LEU A 276 25.29 16.38 -1.50
N GLN A 277 25.81 15.23 -1.94
CA GLN A 277 25.05 13.97 -2.02
C GLN A 277 24.51 13.58 -0.64
N ALA A 278 25.35 13.62 0.40
CA ALA A 278 24.92 13.34 1.77
C ALA A 278 23.82 14.31 2.26
N LYS A 279 23.95 15.61 1.97
CA LYS A 279 22.94 16.61 2.32
C LYS A 279 21.61 16.41 1.56
N LEU A 280 21.67 16.04 0.29
CA LEU A 280 20.48 15.75 -0.49
C LEU A 280 19.77 14.48 0.03
N MET A 281 20.54 13.43 0.34
CA MET A 281 20.03 12.18 0.92
C MET A 281 19.36 12.44 2.28
N THR A 282 20.03 13.16 3.19
CA THR A 282 19.43 13.52 4.48
C THR A 282 18.12 14.29 4.30
N SER A 283 18.08 15.23 3.35
CA SER A 283 16.84 15.96 3.10
C SER A 283 15.72 15.12 2.52
N ALA A 284 16.03 14.16 1.68
CA ALA A 284 15.03 13.21 1.16
C ALA A 284 14.50 12.32 2.30
N GLN A 285 15.39 11.84 3.18
CA GLN A 285 15.02 11.08 4.37
C GLN A 285 14.14 11.89 5.34
N ASP A 286 14.53 13.16 5.61
CA ASP A 286 13.74 14.06 6.48
C ASP A 286 12.33 14.28 5.91
N LYS A 287 12.22 14.48 4.58
CA LYS A 287 10.95 14.66 3.89
C LYS A 287 10.10 13.39 3.99
N GLN A 288 10.67 12.23 3.69
CA GLN A 288 9.99 10.94 3.80
C GLN A 288 9.49 10.67 5.23
N THR A 289 10.35 10.95 6.23
CA THR A 289 9.98 10.78 7.64
C THR A 289 8.84 11.74 8.05
N ALA A 290 8.85 12.98 7.55
CA ALA A 290 7.78 13.94 7.80
C ALA A 290 6.46 13.51 7.16
N GLU A 291 6.49 13.03 5.93
CA GLU A 291 5.32 12.49 5.20
C GLU A 291 4.74 11.27 5.91
N GLN A 292 5.58 10.32 6.34
CA GLN A 292 5.14 9.15 7.13
C GLN A 292 4.55 9.55 8.48
N ALA A 293 5.13 10.54 9.17
CA ALA A 293 4.60 11.05 10.43
C ALA A 293 3.23 11.74 10.27
N GLU A 294 3.02 12.43 9.15
CA GLU A 294 1.75 13.06 8.81
C GLU A 294 0.71 11.99 8.43
N GLU A 295 1.05 11.03 7.56
CA GLU A 295 0.19 9.91 7.20
C GLU A 295 -0.26 9.13 8.45
N ARG A 296 0.69 8.78 9.32
CA ARG A 296 0.38 8.11 10.59
C ARG A 296 -0.58 8.93 11.46
N ARG A 297 -0.40 10.24 11.56
CA ARG A 297 -1.29 11.12 12.34
C ARG A 297 -2.71 11.09 11.76
N ASN A 298 -2.83 11.10 10.44
CA ASN A 298 -4.12 11.05 9.74
C ASN A 298 -4.81 9.69 9.92
N LEU A 299 -4.05 8.59 9.90
CA LEU A 299 -4.57 7.22 10.09
C LEU A 299 -5.08 6.99 11.53
N VAL A 300 -4.39 7.52 12.53
CA VAL A 300 -4.70 7.27 13.95
C VAL A 300 -5.76 8.24 14.49
N GLY A 301 -5.90 9.42 13.88
CA GLY A 301 -6.79 10.47 14.38
C GLY A 301 -6.38 10.96 15.78
N THR A 302 -7.37 11.29 16.62
CA THR A 302 -7.14 11.77 17.98
C THR A 302 -6.79 10.65 18.99
N GLY A 303 -7.04 9.38 18.62
CA GLY A 303 -6.92 8.23 19.54
C GLY A 303 -7.97 8.23 20.66
N ASP A 304 -8.96 9.10 20.60
CA ASP A 304 -10.07 9.11 21.57
C ASP A 304 -11.07 7.96 21.23
N ARG A 305 -11.68 7.43 22.25
CA ARG A 305 -12.75 6.41 22.15
C ARG A 305 -14.00 6.91 21.41
N SER A 306 -14.14 8.22 21.18
CA SER A 306 -15.19 8.80 20.33
C SER A 306 -14.95 8.57 18.84
N ASP A 307 -13.69 8.62 18.38
CA ASP A 307 -13.29 8.51 16.97
C ASP A 307 -13.08 7.04 16.53
N ARG A 308 -13.81 6.14 17.15
CA ARG A 308 -13.70 4.70 16.92
C ARG A 308 -14.11 4.30 15.50
N ILE A 309 -13.30 3.48 14.87
CA ILE A 309 -13.69 2.77 13.64
C ILE A 309 -14.45 1.47 13.99
N ARG A 310 -14.06 0.80 15.09
CA ARG A 310 -14.61 -0.50 15.47
C ARG A 310 -14.83 -0.62 16.98
N THR A 311 -15.87 -1.38 17.37
CA THR A 311 -16.18 -1.68 18.76
C THR A 311 -16.23 -3.18 19.00
N TYR A 312 -15.49 -3.63 20.00
CA TYR A 312 -15.41 -5.00 20.51
C TYR A 312 -16.19 -5.09 21.82
N ASN A 313 -17.39 -5.64 21.79
CA ASN A 313 -18.25 -5.79 22.97
C ASN A 313 -18.22 -7.24 23.45
N PHE A 314 -17.40 -7.53 24.42
CA PHE A 314 -17.20 -8.88 24.94
C PHE A 314 -18.45 -9.45 25.66
N PRO A 315 -19.17 -8.70 26.53
CA PRO A 315 -20.38 -9.20 27.17
C PRO A 315 -21.47 -9.65 26.19
N GLN A 316 -21.53 -9.05 25.00
CA GLN A 316 -22.50 -9.39 23.97
C GLN A 316 -21.91 -10.31 22.87
N GLY A 317 -20.62 -10.66 22.93
CA GLY A 317 -19.95 -11.42 21.86
C GLY A 317 -20.00 -10.72 20.50
N ARG A 318 -20.12 -9.38 20.49
CA ARG A 318 -20.42 -8.58 19.33
C ARG A 318 -19.26 -7.69 18.90
N LEU A 319 -18.93 -7.72 17.62
CA LEU A 319 -18.06 -6.78 16.95
C LEU A 319 -18.90 -5.87 16.04
N THR A 320 -18.66 -4.56 16.08
CA THR A 320 -19.33 -3.61 15.19
C THR A 320 -18.28 -2.74 14.50
N ASP A 321 -18.24 -2.77 13.17
CA ASP A 321 -17.50 -1.79 12.36
C ASP A 321 -18.44 -0.63 12.02
N HIS A 322 -18.07 0.57 12.45
CA HIS A 322 -18.94 1.74 12.35
C HIS A 322 -18.86 2.43 10.98
N ARG A 323 -17.87 2.10 10.15
CA ARG A 323 -17.71 2.69 8.81
C ARG A 323 -18.80 2.20 7.84
N ILE A 324 -19.09 0.91 7.90
CA ILE A 324 -20.07 0.22 7.03
C ILE A 324 -21.27 -0.31 7.81
N ASN A 325 -21.41 0.06 9.11
CA ASN A 325 -22.45 -0.43 10.01
C ASN A 325 -22.56 -1.97 10.09
N LEU A 326 -21.41 -2.66 9.88
CA LEU A 326 -21.34 -4.11 9.98
C LEU A 326 -21.39 -4.54 11.45
N THR A 327 -22.28 -5.47 11.77
CA THR A 327 -22.38 -6.06 13.11
C THR A 327 -22.29 -7.57 13.02
N LEU A 328 -21.31 -8.15 13.73
CA LEU A 328 -21.05 -9.59 13.80
C LEU A 328 -21.13 -10.08 15.25
N TYR A 329 -21.81 -11.22 15.45
CA TYR A 329 -21.93 -11.89 16.75
C TYR A 329 -20.93 -13.06 16.88
N LYS A 330 -19.73 -12.87 16.33
CA LYS A 330 -18.63 -13.85 16.25
C LYS A 330 -17.33 -13.29 16.81
N LEU A 331 -17.42 -12.48 17.87
CA LEU A 331 -16.25 -11.79 18.44
C LEU A 331 -15.14 -12.76 18.81
N ALA A 332 -15.46 -13.92 19.38
CA ALA A 332 -14.46 -14.90 19.77
C ALA A 332 -13.67 -15.45 18.56
N GLU A 333 -14.35 -15.75 17.46
CA GLU A 333 -13.72 -16.22 16.22
C GLU A 333 -12.80 -15.14 15.64
N VAL A 334 -13.25 -13.89 15.62
CA VAL A 334 -12.44 -12.76 15.15
C VAL A 334 -11.19 -12.58 16.00
N MET A 335 -11.29 -12.65 17.33
CA MET A 335 -10.13 -12.56 18.23
C MET A 335 -9.16 -13.74 18.07
N GLU A 336 -9.59 -14.86 17.51
CA GLU A 336 -8.77 -16.01 17.13
C GLU A 336 -8.23 -15.89 15.68
N GLY A 337 -8.35 -14.70 15.05
CA GLY A 337 -7.77 -14.39 13.75
C GLY A 337 -8.69 -14.66 12.56
N ASP A 338 -10.02 -14.72 12.75
CA ASP A 338 -10.97 -14.80 11.64
C ASP A 338 -11.40 -13.40 11.19
N LEU A 339 -10.44 -12.65 10.65
CA LEU A 339 -10.66 -11.27 10.19
C LEU A 339 -11.33 -11.18 8.81
N ASP A 340 -11.37 -12.26 8.04
CA ASP A 340 -11.97 -12.26 6.69
C ASP A 340 -13.43 -11.81 6.71
N ALA A 341 -14.18 -12.20 7.76
CA ALA A 341 -15.56 -11.79 7.94
C ALA A 341 -15.76 -10.26 8.12
N VAL A 342 -14.68 -9.55 8.45
CA VAL A 342 -14.67 -8.09 8.66
C VAL A 342 -14.01 -7.38 7.48
N VAL A 343 -12.84 -7.85 7.05
CA VAL A 343 -12.05 -7.24 5.97
C VAL A 343 -12.73 -7.42 4.62
N GLY A 344 -13.34 -8.58 4.37
CA GLY A 344 -14.06 -8.86 3.12
C GLY A 344 -15.11 -7.81 2.77
N PRO A 345 -16.11 -7.57 3.65
CA PRO A 345 -17.12 -6.53 3.43
C PRO A 345 -16.54 -5.11 3.28
N LEU A 346 -15.48 -4.76 4.03
CA LEU A 346 -14.81 -3.46 3.89
C LEU A 346 -14.16 -3.27 2.52
N ARG A 347 -13.55 -4.34 1.99
CA ARG A 347 -12.98 -4.32 0.63
C ARG A 347 -14.07 -4.18 -0.42
N GLN A 348 -15.18 -4.88 -0.27
CA GLN A 348 -16.32 -4.78 -1.19
C GLN A 348 -16.92 -3.38 -1.21
N GLU A 349 -17.13 -2.77 -0.04
CA GLU A 349 -17.62 -1.39 0.06
C GLU A 349 -16.65 -0.39 -0.59
N HIS A 350 -15.37 -0.52 -0.29
CA HIS A 350 -14.35 0.33 -0.90
C HIS A 350 -14.30 0.18 -2.44
N GLN A 351 -14.45 -1.04 -2.96
CA GLN A 351 -14.55 -1.29 -4.39
C GLN A 351 -15.82 -0.68 -4.99
N ALA A 352 -16.94 -0.77 -4.29
CA ALA A 352 -18.21 -0.16 -4.71
C ALA A 352 -18.10 1.36 -4.79
N ASP A 353 -17.47 2.00 -3.79
CA ASP A 353 -17.21 3.45 -3.78
C ASP A 353 -16.31 3.87 -4.96
N GLN A 354 -15.26 3.10 -5.24
CA GLN A 354 -14.38 3.34 -6.39
C GLN A 354 -15.12 3.19 -7.73
N LEU A 355 -15.98 2.18 -7.86
CA LEU A 355 -16.81 1.99 -9.05
C LEU A 355 -17.79 3.13 -9.25
N ALA A 356 -18.41 3.61 -8.17
CA ALA A 356 -19.31 4.76 -8.21
C ALA A 356 -18.56 6.03 -8.70
N ALA A 357 -17.36 6.28 -8.17
CA ALA A 357 -16.51 7.40 -8.59
C ALA A 357 -16.05 7.33 -10.07
N LEU A 358 -15.90 6.11 -10.62
CA LEU A 358 -15.56 5.93 -12.05
C LEU A 358 -16.79 6.10 -12.96
N SER A 359 -18.00 6.04 -12.41
CA SER A 359 -19.25 6.15 -13.18
C SER A 359 -19.74 7.59 -13.36
N GLU A 360 -19.27 8.50 -12.50
CA GLU A 360 -19.47 9.96 -12.61
C GLU A 360 -18.51 10.59 -13.64
#